data_22b9aaf61d83939f433b604edf0eb875
#
_entry.id   22b9aaf61d83939f433b604edf0eb875
#
_cell.length_a   1.000
_cell.length_b   1.000
_cell.length_c   1.000
_cell.angle_alpha   90.00
_cell.angle_beta   90.00
_cell.angle_gamma   90.00
#
_symmetry.space_group_name_H-M   'P 1'
#
loop_
_entity.id
_entity.type
_entity.pdbx_description
1 polymer ?
#
loop_
_entity_poly.entity_id
_entity_poly.type
_entity_poly.pdbx_seq_one_letter_code
_entity_poly.pdbx_strand_id
1 'polypeptide(L)'
;MPARARIVAAVLAATAVSLALAAAAGATPRALVPRLDRALSVPHVSPAASAAFAIDLETGEAVYSRNASLSLLPASNEKLAVTYAALTALGPSFRIETDVLGAGQQVDQTWQGDLVLKGYGDPTLTPVSLTVLARQVRAAGIVRVTGRVLADESWFDTRRTAPGWKASFYIEESPPLSALIVDRGRVGRLTSPDPALAAGQQFRAALVRAGVRVTGGTSHGVADDTAVPLAAIDSPPLGAIVRWMDRVSDNFEAEMLLKELGAIQADR
;
A
#
# COMPACT_ATOMS: atom_id res chain seq x y z
N MET A 1 19.89 47.59 52.71
CA MET A 1 20.20 47.55 51.27
C MET A 1 20.90 46.26 50.73
N PRO A 2 20.90 45.08 51.39
CA PRO A 2 21.55 43.89 50.79
C PRO A 2 20.58 42.96 50.02
N ALA A 3 19.27 43.06 50.18
CA ALA A 3 18.33 42.11 49.55
C ALA A 3 18.09 42.38 48.05
N ARG A 4 18.08 43.63 47.60
CA ARG A 4 17.87 43.97 46.19
C ARG A 4 19.04 43.57 45.30
N ALA A 5 20.28 43.68 45.78
CA ALA A 5 21.48 43.31 45.04
C ALA A 5 21.56 41.80 44.79
N ARG A 6 21.06 40.94 45.72
CA ARG A 6 21.04 39.48 45.59
C ARG A 6 19.98 39.01 44.58
N ILE A 7 18.84 39.69 44.51
CA ILE A 7 17.78 39.36 43.54
C ILE A 7 18.22 39.71 42.12
N VAL A 8 18.86 40.86 41.92
CA VAL A 8 19.36 41.28 40.59
C VAL A 8 20.46 40.32 40.13
N ALA A 9 21.37 39.90 41.00
CA ALA A 9 22.43 38.94 40.67
C ALA A 9 21.87 37.53 40.34
N ALA A 10 20.78 37.09 41.01
CA ALA A 10 20.13 35.81 40.72
C ALA A 10 19.36 35.83 39.43
N VAL A 11 18.71 36.95 39.07
CA VAL A 11 17.99 37.11 37.80
C VAL A 11 18.99 37.16 36.62
N LEU A 12 20.09 37.90 36.78
CA LEU A 12 21.15 37.93 35.75
C LEU A 12 21.87 36.57 35.56
N ALA A 13 22.05 35.80 36.61
CA ALA A 13 22.59 34.44 36.52
C ALA A 13 21.63 33.47 35.87
N ALA A 14 20.31 33.56 36.15
CA ALA A 14 19.28 32.75 35.54
C ALA A 14 19.10 33.05 34.05
N THR A 15 19.15 34.33 33.65
CA THR A 15 19.11 34.73 32.21
C THR A 15 20.37 34.31 31.47
N ALA A 16 21.55 34.40 32.07
CA ALA A 16 22.80 33.95 31.45
C ALA A 16 22.85 32.43 31.26
N VAL A 17 22.33 31.65 32.19
CA VAL A 17 22.20 30.19 32.08
C VAL A 17 21.17 29.82 31.01
N SER A 18 20.03 30.54 30.93
CA SER A 18 19.01 30.31 29.89
C SER A 18 19.52 30.64 28.49
N LEU A 19 20.30 31.74 28.32
CA LEU A 19 20.94 32.06 27.05
C LEU A 19 22.05 31.06 26.68
N ALA A 20 22.80 30.55 27.65
CA ALA A 20 23.83 29.56 27.41
C ALA A 20 23.24 28.18 27.02
N LEU A 21 22.09 27.78 27.60
CA LEU A 21 21.38 26.58 27.19
C LEU A 21 20.72 26.75 25.82
N ALA A 22 20.17 27.92 25.47
CA ALA A 22 19.63 28.20 24.14
C ALA A 22 20.72 28.21 23.04
N ALA A 23 21.92 28.72 23.37
CA ALA A 23 23.05 28.68 22.45
C ALA A 23 23.66 27.27 22.27
N ALA A 24 23.47 26.36 23.21
CA ALA A 24 23.93 24.98 23.10
C ALA A 24 22.98 24.08 22.29
N ALA A 25 21.71 24.48 22.13
CA ALA A 25 20.70 23.70 21.39
C ALA A 25 20.79 23.88 19.85
N GLY A 26 21.53 24.87 19.34
CA GLY A 26 21.61 25.17 17.91
C GLY A 26 22.98 24.92 17.24
N ALA A 27 23.98 24.43 17.96
CA ALA A 27 25.29 24.18 17.35
C ALA A 27 25.39 22.71 16.92
N THR A 28 25.28 22.45 15.63
CA THR A 28 25.72 21.17 15.05
C THR A 28 27.09 20.85 15.63
N PRO A 29 27.28 19.74 16.36
CA PRO A 29 28.58 19.46 16.97
C PRO A 29 29.65 19.53 15.88
N ARG A 30 30.66 20.41 16.06
CA ARG A 30 31.79 20.58 15.09
C ARG A 30 32.43 19.25 14.67
N ALA A 31 32.25 18.19 15.48
CA ALA A 31 32.70 16.85 15.20
C ALA A 31 31.74 16.03 14.31
N LEU A 32 30.50 16.47 14.04
CA LEU A 32 29.53 15.69 13.29
C LEU A 32 29.88 15.61 11.79
N VAL A 33 30.15 16.74 11.15
CA VAL A 33 30.45 16.81 9.70
C VAL A 33 31.64 15.91 9.32
N PRO A 34 32.82 15.97 10.00
CA PRO A 34 33.94 15.08 9.67
C PRO A 34 33.64 13.59 9.92
N ARG A 35 32.77 13.29 10.88
CA ARG A 35 32.32 11.90 11.12
C ARG A 35 31.41 11.39 10.01
N LEU A 36 30.49 12.21 9.52
CA LEU A 36 29.63 11.90 8.39
C LEU A 36 30.42 11.77 7.10
N ASP A 37 31.36 12.67 6.84
CA ASP A 37 32.26 12.56 5.68
C ASP A 37 33.04 11.23 5.68
N ARG A 38 33.55 10.84 6.83
CA ARG A 38 34.26 9.55 6.99
C ARG A 38 33.32 8.37 6.81
N ALA A 39 32.11 8.43 7.37
CA ALA A 39 31.12 7.37 7.22
C ALA A 39 30.64 7.19 5.77
N LEU A 40 30.61 8.27 4.98
CA LEU A 40 30.24 8.25 3.57
C LEU A 40 31.41 7.94 2.63
N SER A 41 32.64 7.82 3.15
CA SER A 41 33.83 7.44 2.38
C SER A 41 33.94 5.91 2.34
N VAL A 42 33.00 5.27 1.60
CA VAL A 42 32.91 3.82 1.50
C VAL A 42 33.78 3.31 0.33
N PRO A 43 34.58 2.26 0.49
CA PRO A 43 35.33 1.67 -0.62
C PRO A 43 34.38 1.27 -1.77
N HIS A 44 34.83 1.48 -3.00
CA HIS A 44 34.09 1.17 -4.24
C HIS A 44 32.84 2.03 -4.50
N VAL A 45 32.57 3.04 -3.67
CA VAL A 45 31.52 4.03 -3.94
C VAL A 45 32.16 5.32 -4.41
N SER A 46 31.77 5.79 -5.60
CA SER A 46 32.29 7.05 -6.16
C SER A 46 31.74 8.26 -5.38
N PRO A 47 32.59 9.08 -4.76
CA PRO A 47 32.13 10.30 -4.11
C PRO A 47 31.42 11.29 -5.05
N ALA A 48 31.82 11.32 -6.34
CA ALA A 48 31.21 12.18 -7.35
C ALA A 48 29.83 11.70 -7.82
N ALA A 49 29.50 10.40 -7.59
CA ALA A 49 28.21 9.81 -7.92
C ALA A 49 27.37 9.49 -6.67
N SER A 50 27.66 10.15 -5.56
CA SER A 50 26.97 9.97 -4.30
C SER A 50 26.55 11.31 -3.71
N ALA A 51 25.37 11.36 -3.11
CA ALA A 51 24.86 12.55 -2.43
C ALA A 51 24.37 12.18 -1.03
N ALA A 52 24.41 13.14 -0.12
CA ALA A 52 23.79 13.03 1.19
C ALA A 52 23.34 14.42 1.65
N PHE A 53 22.14 14.46 2.25
CA PHE A 53 21.59 15.66 2.82
C PHE A 53 20.87 15.30 4.12
N ALA A 54 21.12 16.07 5.17
CA ALA A 54 20.44 15.93 6.44
C ALA A 54 20.00 17.28 6.96
N ILE A 55 18.80 17.34 7.50
CA ILE A 55 18.22 18.53 8.12
C ILE A 55 17.83 18.23 9.56
N ASP A 56 17.87 19.23 10.39
CA ASP A 56 17.23 19.22 11.69
C ASP A 56 15.72 19.41 11.47
N LEU A 57 14.90 18.46 11.97
CA LEU A 57 13.47 18.50 11.73
C LEU A 57 12.72 19.55 12.57
N GLU A 58 13.33 20.04 13.65
CA GLU A 58 12.72 21.06 14.51
C GLU A 58 13.01 22.46 13.94
N THR A 59 14.22 22.69 13.44
CA THR A 59 14.64 24.00 12.97
C THR A 59 14.54 24.16 11.44
N GLY A 60 14.54 23.06 10.69
CA GLY A 60 14.65 23.05 9.23
C GLY A 60 16.05 23.34 8.71
N GLU A 61 17.05 23.53 9.58
CA GLU A 61 18.41 23.85 9.18
C GLU A 61 19.16 22.63 8.62
N ALA A 62 19.97 22.85 7.59
CA ALA A 62 20.83 21.82 7.04
C ALA A 62 22.00 21.54 7.99
N VAL A 63 22.02 20.34 8.58
CA VAL A 63 23.14 19.87 9.45
C VAL A 63 24.25 19.20 8.66
N TYR A 64 23.95 18.71 7.45
CA TYR A 64 24.93 18.11 6.55
C TYR A 64 24.48 18.23 5.09
N SER A 65 25.42 18.55 4.20
CA SER A 65 25.15 18.62 2.76
C SER A 65 26.39 18.20 1.99
N ARG A 66 26.27 17.16 1.19
CA ARG A 66 27.28 16.69 0.25
C ARG A 66 26.62 16.37 -1.08
N ASN A 67 26.99 17.07 -2.13
CA ASN A 67 26.41 16.91 -3.46
C ASN A 67 24.87 16.90 -3.47
N ALA A 68 24.22 17.65 -2.58
CA ALA A 68 22.77 17.57 -2.35
C ALA A 68 21.92 17.94 -3.59
N SER A 69 22.49 18.71 -4.53
CA SER A 69 21.87 19.08 -5.80
C SER A 69 22.16 18.10 -6.95
N LEU A 70 22.93 17.03 -6.68
CA LEU A 70 23.23 16.05 -7.71
C LEU A 70 22.00 15.23 -8.06
N SER A 71 21.62 15.22 -9.34
CA SER A 71 20.52 14.40 -9.85
C SER A 71 20.93 12.93 -9.90
N LEU A 72 20.30 12.10 -9.12
CA LEU A 72 20.54 10.65 -9.03
C LEU A 72 19.24 9.88 -9.27
N LEU A 73 19.38 8.63 -9.73
CA LEU A 73 18.24 7.72 -9.81
C LEU A 73 17.82 7.33 -8.40
N PRO A 74 16.55 7.57 -8.00
CA PRO A 74 16.08 7.34 -6.64
C PRO A 74 15.95 5.85 -6.30
N ALA A 75 15.87 4.98 -7.31
CA ALA A 75 15.60 3.54 -7.13
C ALA A 75 14.38 3.34 -6.21
N SER A 76 14.46 2.43 -5.24
CA SER A 76 13.34 2.16 -4.32
C SER A 76 12.95 3.31 -3.40
N ASN A 77 13.69 4.43 -3.38
CA ASN A 77 13.23 5.64 -2.68
C ASN A 77 11.97 6.25 -3.33
N GLU A 78 11.66 5.93 -4.58
CA GLU A 78 10.38 6.27 -5.24
C GLU A 78 9.17 5.81 -4.40
N LYS A 79 9.28 4.69 -3.67
CA LYS A 79 8.20 4.19 -2.82
C LYS A 79 7.81 5.17 -1.71
N LEU A 80 8.74 6.01 -1.24
CA LEU A 80 8.44 7.05 -0.27
C LEU A 80 7.47 8.10 -0.84
N ALA A 81 7.57 8.41 -2.14
CA ALA A 81 6.62 9.30 -2.82
C ALA A 81 5.24 8.65 -2.90
N VAL A 82 5.15 7.35 -3.22
CA VAL A 82 3.89 6.60 -3.22
C VAL A 82 3.28 6.55 -1.82
N THR A 83 4.09 6.23 -0.80
CA THR A 83 3.66 6.22 0.61
C THR A 83 3.11 7.57 1.04
N TYR A 84 3.83 8.67 0.74
CA TYR A 84 3.40 10.02 1.07
C TYR A 84 2.07 10.37 0.38
N ALA A 85 1.97 10.11 -0.92
CA ALA A 85 0.75 10.39 -1.70
C ALA A 85 -0.45 9.58 -1.16
N ALA A 86 -0.27 8.28 -0.92
CA ALA A 86 -1.33 7.41 -0.42
C ALA A 86 -1.81 7.82 0.97
N LEU A 87 -0.89 8.06 1.91
CA LEU A 87 -1.25 8.48 3.27
C LEU A 87 -1.88 9.88 3.30
N THR A 88 -1.47 10.79 2.41
CA THR A 88 -2.02 12.15 2.34
C THR A 88 -3.41 12.15 1.70
N ALA A 89 -3.62 11.38 0.63
CA ALA A 89 -4.87 11.36 -0.12
C ALA A 89 -5.96 10.53 0.56
N LEU A 90 -5.61 9.40 1.18
CA LEU A 90 -6.54 8.40 1.68
C LEU A 90 -6.55 8.30 3.22
N GLY A 91 -5.46 8.65 3.86
CA GLY A 91 -5.28 8.52 5.31
C GLY A 91 -4.84 7.10 5.74
N PRO A 92 -4.19 6.98 6.92
CA PRO A 92 -3.59 5.71 7.37
C PRO A 92 -4.61 4.63 7.75
N SER A 93 -5.87 5.00 8.00
CA SER A 93 -6.96 4.08 8.35
C SER A 93 -7.75 3.57 7.15
N PHE A 94 -7.51 4.12 5.95
CA PHE A 94 -8.17 3.68 4.72
C PHE A 94 -7.98 2.17 4.52
N ARG A 95 -9.01 1.50 4.00
CA ARG A 95 -9.00 0.07 3.68
C ARG A 95 -9.51 -0.12 2.26
N ILE A 96 -8.93 -1.08 1.58
CA ILE A 96 -9.33 -1.48 0.23
C ILE A 96 -10.30 -2.64 0.38
N GLU A 97 -11.48 -2.49 -0.17
CA GLU A 97 -12.54 -3.48 -0.10
C GLU A 97 -12.43 -4.53 -1.21
N THR A 98 -12.99 -5.70 -0.99
CA THR A 98 -13.25 -6.72 -2.01
C THR A 98 -14.65 -7.25 -1.80
N ASP A 99 -15.48 -7.16 -2.85
CA ASP A 99 -16.90 -7.46 -2.77
C ASP A 99 -17.29 -8.75 -3.46
N VAL A 100 -18.36 -9.35 -2.95
CA VAL A 100 -19.17 -10.31 -3.68
C VAL A 100 -20.54 -9.68 -3.93
N LEU A 101 -20.83 -9.40 -5.17
CA LEU A 101 -22.07 -8.82 -5.62
C LEU A 101 -22.92 -9.89 -6.32
N GLY A 102 -24.23 -9.81 -6.17
CA GLY A 102 -25.15 -10.70 -6.83
C GLY A 102 -25.85 -9.99 -8.01
N ALA A 103 -25.65 -10.50 -9.21
CA ALA A 103 -26.38 -10.10 -10.41
C ALA A 103 -27.55 -11.06 -10.64
N GLY A 104 -28.72 -10.71 -10.11
CA GLY A 104 -29.91 -11.59 -10.11
C GLY A 104 -30.77 -11.41 -8.87
N GLN A 105 -31.43 -12.49 -8.45
CA GLN A 105 -32.33 -12.47 -7.27
C GLN A 105 -32.23 -13.77 -6.47
N GLN A 106 -32.51 -13.67 -5.17
CA GLN A 106 -32.60 -14.84 -4.30
C GLN A 106 -34.04 -15.35 -4.26
N VAL A 107 -34.21 -16.64 -4.57
CA VAL A 107 -35.47 -17.35 -4.39
C VAL A 107 -35.16 -18.54 -3.47
N ASP A 108 -35.75 -18.52 -2.29
CA ASP A 108 -35.44 -19.47 -1.20
C ASP A 108 -33.93 -19.50 -0.90
N GLN A 109 -33.29 -20.65 -1.02
CA GLN A 109 -31.84 -20.84 -0.82
C GLN A 109 -31.06 -20.81 -2.14
N THR A 110 -31.68 -20.39 -3.23
CA THR A 110 -31.08 -20.35 -4.56
C THR A 110 -30.90 -18.90 -5.03
N TRP A 111 -29.67 -18.54 -5.38
CA TRP A 111 -29.38 -17.34 -6.13
C TRP A 111 -29.61 -17.63 -7.62
N GLN A 112 -30.61 -17.00 -8.21
CA GLN A 112 -30.92 -17.07 -9.64
C GLN A 112 -30.18 -15.96 -10.36
N GLY A 113 -29.01 -16.24 -10.89
CA GLY A 113 -28.12 -15.27 -11.57
C GLY A 113 -26.66 -15.56 -11.30
N ASP A 114 -25.81 -14.62 -11.67
CA ASP A 114 -24.36 -14.67 -11.49
C ASP A 114 -23.93 -14.10 -10.13
N LEU A 115 -22.78 -14.52 -9.63
CA LEU A 115 -22.06 -13.83 -8.56
C LEU A 115 -20.86 -13.12 -9.14
N VAL A 116 -20.65 -11.87 -8.77
CA VAL A 116 -19.52 -11.08 -9.20
C VAL A 116 -18.55 -10.94 -8.02
N LEU A 117 -17.30 -11.40 -8.18
CA LEU A 117 -16.21 -11.08 -7.27
C LEU A 117 -15.53 -9.83 -7.81
N LYS A 118 -15.70 -8.70 -7.13
CA LYS A 118 -15.16 -7.40 -7.53
C LYS A 118 -14.00 -7.01 -6.61
N GLY A 119 -12.86 -6.72 -7.23
CA GLY A 119 -11.68 -6.24 -6.55
C GLY A 119 -11.46 -4.75 -6.78
N TYR A 120 -10.97 -4.07 -5.74
CA TYR A 120 -10.60 -2.66 -5.78
C TYR A 120 -9.09 -2.46 -5.56
N GLY A 121 -8.28 -3.49 -5.78
CA GLY A 121 -6.83 -3.37 -5.74
C GLY A 121 -6.17 -3.76 -4.41
N ASP A 122 -6.83 -4.54 -3.54
CA ASP A 122 -6.20 -5.04 -2.32
C ASP A 122 -5.00 -5.95 -2.64
N PRO A 123 -3.75 -5.50 -2.37
CA PRO A 123 -2.55 -6.30 -2.64
C PRO A 123 -2.36 -7.44 -1.63
N THR A 124 -3.16 -7.46 -0.57
CA THR A 124 -3.02 -8.40 0.56
C THR A 124 -4.04 -9.53 0.54
N LEU A 125 -4.93 -9.56 -0.47
CA LEU A 125 -6.00 -10.56 -0.57
C LEU A 125 -5.42 -11.98 -0.68
N THR A 126 -5.96 -12.90 0.12
CA THR A 126 -5.46 -14.27 0.24
C THR A 126 -6.55 -15.31 -0.04
N PRO A 127 -6.20 -16.58 -0.26
CA PRO A 127 -7.20 -17.66 -0.33
C PRO A 127 -8.04 -17.81 0.95
N VAL A 128 -7.52 -17.40 2.11
CA VAL A 128 -8.29 -17.35 3.36
C VAL A 128 -9.38 -16.29 3.27
N SER A 129 -9.07 -15.13 2.73
CA SER A 129 -10.05 -14.06 2.48
C SER A 129 -11.20 -14.53 1.61
N LEU A 130 -10.91 -15.27 0.53
CA LEU A 130 -11.95 -15.87 -0.31
C LEU A 130 -12.80 -16.89 0.43
N THR A 131 -12.22 -17.60 1.39
CA THR A 131 -12.98 -18.54 2.25
C THR A 131 -13.92 -17.78 3.18
N VAL A 132 -13.52 -16.63 3.70
CA VAL A 132 -14.37 -15.75 4.51
C VAL A 132 -15.56 -15.26 3.67
N LEU A 133 -15.30 -14.69 2.50
CA LEU A 133 -16.34 -14.23 1.57
C LEU A 133 -17.33 -15.34 1.20
N ALA A 134 -16.83 -16.55 0.88
CA ALA A 134 -17.68 -17.68 0.56
C ALA A 134 -18.58 -18.11 1.73
N ARG A 135 -18.08 -18.04 2.97
CA ARG A 135 -18.87 -18.31 4.17
C ARG A 135 -19.93 -17.24 4.42
N GLN A 136 -19.64 -15.97 4.12
CA GLN A 136 -20.63 -14.89 4.21
C GLN A 136 -21.77 -15.11 3.21
N VAL A 137 -21.46 -15.45 1.95
CA VAL A 137 -22.47 -15.85 0.95
C VAL A 137 -23.32 -17.03 1.45
N ARG A 138 -22.67 -18.03 2.05
CA ARG A 138 -23.41 -19.17 2.64
C ARG A 138 -24.29 -18.75 3.82
N ALA A 139 -23.81 -17.85 4.66
CA ALA A 139 -24.54 -17.31 5.83
C ALA A 139 -25.73 -16.42 5.40
N ALA A 140 -25.68 -15.79 4.23
CA ALA A 140 -26.82 -15.10 3.63
C ALA A 140 -27.95 -16.06 3.15
N GLY A 141 -27.81 -17.35 3.42
CA GLY A 141 -28.82 -18.37 3.10
C GLY A 141 -28.67 -18.98 1.70
N ILE A 142 -27.65 -18.60 0.93
CA ILE A 142 -27.45 -19.11 -0.43
C ILE A 142 -26.73 -20.46 -0.36
N VAL A 143 -27.39 -21.51 -0.87
CA VAL A 143 -26.80 -22.88 -1.00
C VAL A 143 -26.59 -23.27 -2.45
N ARG A 144 -27.17 -22.51 -3.39
CA ARG A 144 -27.06 -22.76 -4.82
C ARG A 144 -27.01 -21.45 -5.58
N VAL A 145 -26.16 -21.40 -6.61
CA VAL A 145 -26.07 -20.33 -7.61
C VAL A 145 -26.32 -20.97 -8.96
N THR A 146 -27.28 -20.46 -9.72
CA THR A 146 -27.63 -21.00 -11.06
C THR A 146 -26.71 -20.49 -12.15
N GLY A 147 -26.14 -19.32 -11.97
CA GLY A 147 -25.22 -18.66 -12.88
C GLY A 147 -23.75 -19.00 -12.65
N ARG A 148 -22.89 -18.08 -13.04
CA ARG A 148 -21.43 -18.16 -13.02
C ARG A 148 -20.83 -17.36 -11.85
N VAL A 149 -19.53 -17.48 -11.66
CA VAL A 149 -18.71 -16.51 -10.95
C VAL A 149 -18.05 -15.60 -11.97
N LEU A 150 -18.35 -14.32 -11.92
CA LEU A 150 -17.73 -13.29 -12.73
C LEU A 150 -16.57 -12.65 -11.94
N ALA A 151 -15.43 -12.49 -12.58
CA ALA A 151 -14.26 -11.83 -12.03
C ALA A 151 -14.22 -10.38 -12.54
N ASP A 152 -14.43 -9.43 -11.63
CA ASP A 152 -14.48 -8.00 -11.95
C ASP A 152 -13.20 -7.31 -11.46
N GLU A 153 -12.38 -6.88 -12.40
CA GLU A 153 -11.17 -6.08 -12.16
C GLU A 153 -11.25 -4.67 -12.78
N SER A 154 -12.47 -4.23 -13.12
CA SER A 154 -12.72 -3.00 -13.88
C SER A 154 -12.30 -1.72 -13.14
N TRP A 155 -11.97 -1.81 -11.85
CA TRP A 155 -11.46 -0.69 -11.06
C TRP A 155 -10.10 -0.18 -11.55
N PHE A 156 -9.28 -1.05 -12.14
CA PHE A 156 -8.01 -0.67 -12.76
C PHE A 156 -8.06 -0.79 -14.28
N ASP A 157 -7.11 -0.15 -14.94
CA ASP A 157 -6.81 -0.43 -16.34
C ASP A 157 -6.24 -1.85 -16.52
N THR A 158 -6.18 -2.33 -17.76
CA THR A 158 -5.74 -3.69 -18.10
C THR A 158 -4.22 -3.86 -18.18
N ARG A 159 -3.43 -2.86 -17.82
CA ARG A 159 -1.96 -2.95 -17.84
C ARG A 159 -1.46 -3.80 -16.69
N ARG A 160 -0.79 -4.90 -17.02
CA ARG A 160 -0.29 -5.89 -16.05
C ARG A 160 1.09 -5.54 -15.46
N THR A 161 1.76 -4.51 -15.99
CA THR A 161 3.09 -4.07 -15.54
C THR A 161 3.20 -2.56 -15.63
N ALA A 162 4.13 -1.98 -14.87
CA ALA A 162 4.36 -0.55 -14.87
C ALA A 162 5.07 -0.07 -16.15
N PRO A 163 4.80 1.16 -16.60
CA PRO A 163 5.53 1.77 -17.71
C PRO A 163 7.03 1.87 -17.41
N GLY A 164 7.86 1.58 -18.40
CA GLY A 164 9.33 1.67 -18.28
C GLY A 164 10.01 0.47 -17.61
N TRP A 165 9.27 -0.49 -17.10
CA TRP A 165 9.85 -1.72 -16.56
C TRP A 165 10.42 -2.59 -17.66
N LYS A 166 11.57 -3.22 -17.39
CA LYS A 166 12.16 -4.19 -18.29
C LYS A 166 11.31 -5.47 -18.32
N ALA A 167 11.27 -6.15 -19.47
CA ALA A 167 10.52 -7.40 -19.61
C ALA A 167 10.93 -8.47 -18.57
N SER A 168 12.21 -8.51 -18.18
CA SER A 168 12.71 -9.42 -17.14
C SER A 168 12.20 -9.10 -15.73
N PHE A 169 11.66 -7.90 -15.50
CA PHE A 169 11.10 -7.54 -14.20
C PHE A 169 9.67 -8.06 -14.00
N TYR A 170 8.98 -8.37 -15.11
CA TYR A 170 7.65 -8.94 -15.06
C TYR A 170 7.68 -10.32 -14.40
N ILE A 171 6.89 -10.50 -13.36
CA ILE A 171 6.83 -11.65 -12.45
C ILE A 171 7.97 -11.66 -11.43
N GLU A 172 9.23 -11.47 -11.81
CA GLU A 172 10.37 -11.55 -10.88
C GLU A 172 10.33 -10.41 -9.84
N GLU A 173 10.16 -9.17 -10.29
CA GLU A 173 10.14 -7.98 -9.43
C GLU A 173 8.71 -7.58 -9.01
N SER A 174 7.73 -7.85 -9.86
CA SER A 174 6.31 -7.67 -9.58
C SER A 174 5.46 -8.67 -10.35
N PRO A 175 4.54 -9.40 -9.69
CA PRO A 175 3.53 -10.18 -10.37
C PRO A 175 2.60 -9.27 -11.20
N PRO A 176 1.78 -9.86 -12.09
CA PRO A 176 0.83 -9.10 -12.89
C PRO A 176 -0.13 -8.26 -12.04
N LEU A 177 -0.25 -6.96 -12.35
CA LEU A 177 -1.14 -6.05 -11.67
C LEU A 177 -2.59 -6.28 -12.08
N SER A 178 -3.51 -6.24 -11.11
CA SER A 178 -4.95 -6.37 -11.34
C SER A 178 -5.72 -5.83 -10.13
N ALA A 179 -6.86 -5.19 -10.36
CA ALA A 179 -7.73 -4.77 -9.26
C ALA A 179 -8.29 -5.96 -8.46
N LEU A 180 -8.40 -7.13 -9.10
CA LEU A 180 -8.77 -8.39 -8.46
C LEU A 180 -7.61 -9.39 -8.55
N ILE A 181 -6.87 -9.54 -7.47
CA ILE A 181 -5.73 -10.44 -7.40
C ILE A 181 -5.65 -11.12 -6.03
N VAL A 182 -5.41 -12.42 -6.01
CA VAL A 182 -5.32 -13.24 -4.78
C VAL A 182 -3.93 -13.86 -4.70
N ASP A 183 -3.31 -13.79 -3.52
CA ASP A 183 -1.97 -14.34 -3.27
C ASP A 183 -0.96 -13.93 -4.36
N ARG A 184 -0.99 -12.64 -4.76
CA ARG A 184 -0.11 -12.09 -5.80
C ARG A 184 -0.24 -12.83 -7.15
N GLY A 185 -1.43 -13.32 -7.46
CA GLY A 185 -1.71 -14.06 -8.69
C GLY A 185 -1.22 -15.51 -8.68
N ARG A 186 -0.83 -16.05 -7.55
CA ARG A 186 -0.34 -17.44 -7.45
C ARG A 186 -1.45 -18.47 -7.58
N VAL A 187 -1.19 -19.49 -8.38
CA VAL A 187 -1.99 -20.71 -8.49
C VAL A 187 -1.03 -21.90 -8.34
N GLY A 188 -0.99 -22.47 -7.15
CA GLY A 188 0.02 -23.45 -6.80
C GLY A 188 1.43 -22.86 -6.83
N ARG A 189 2.30 -23.34 -7.72
CA ARG A 189 3.68 -22.85 -7.89
C ARG A 189 3.84 -21.81 -9.01
N LEU A 190 2.81 -21.55 -9.76
CA LEU A 190 2.85 -20.68 -10.94
C LEU A 190 2.15 -19.35 -10.63
N THR A 191 2.60 -18.31 -11.30
CA THR A 191 1.91 -17.02 -11.33
C THR A 191 1.00 -16.99 -12.56
N SER A 192 -0.27 -16.71 -12.36
CA SER A 192 -1.25 -16.59 -13.44
C SER A 192 -1.00 -15.31 -14.25
N PRO A 193 -0.98 -15.38 -15.58
CA PRO A 193 -0.97 -14.17 -16.41
C PRO A 193 -2.31 -13.42 -16.36
N ASP A 194 -3.35 -14.06 -15.85
CA ASP A 194 -4.69 -13.54 -15.67
C ASP A 194 -5.10 -13.65 -14.19
N PRO A 195 -4.70 -12.69 -13.34
CA PRO A 195 -4.95 -12.76 -11.90
C PRO A 195 -6.44 -12.74 -11.55
N ALA A 196 -7.24 -11.96 -12.27
CA ALA A 196 -8.66 -11.82 -11.99
C ALA A 196 -9.43 -13.13 -12.25
N LEU A 197 -9.21 -13.76 -13.39
CA LEU A 197 -9.83 -15.04 -13.70
C LEU A 197 -9.38 -16.13 -12.70
N ALA A 198 -8.10 -16.14 -12.33
CA ALA A 198 -7.57 -17.05 -11.32
C ALA A 198 -8.21 -16.83 -9.94
N ALA A 199 -8.42 -15.57 -9.53
CA ALA A 199 -9.12 -15.23 -8.30
C ALA A 199 -10.59 -15.72 -8.32
N GLY A 200 -11.30 -15.50 -9.42
CA GLY A 200 -12.67 -15.98 -9.59
C GLY A 200 -12.78 -17.50 -9.54
N GLN A 201 -11.84 -18.24 -10.14
CA GLN A 201 -11.78 -19.69 -10.06
C GLN A 201 -11.52 -20.19 -8.63
N GLN A 202 -10.59 -19.54 -7.91
CA GLN A 202 -10.31 -19.83 -6.50
C GLN A 202 -11.53 -19.55 -5.62
N PHE A 203 -12.25 -18.45 -5.88
CA PHE A 203 -13.47 -18.09 -5.15
C PHE A 203 -14.59 -19.10 -5.42
N ARG A 204 -14.81 -19.51 -6.68
CA ARG A 204 -15.77 -20.57 -7.01
C ARG A 204 -15.46 -21.88 -6.24
N ALA A 205 -14.19 -22.24 -6.16
CA ALA A 205 -13.78 -23.39 -5.36
C ALA A 205 -14.02 -23.19 -3.85
N ALA A 206 -13.84 -21.96 -3.33
CA ALA A 206 -14.13 -21.62 -1.94
C ALA A 206 -15.63 -21.70 -1.64
N LEU A 207 -16.50 -21.25 -2.55
CA LEU A 207 -17.96 -21.39 -2.47
C LEU A 207 -18.37 -22.87 -2.35
N VAL A 208 -17.83 -23.73 -3.20
CA VAL A 208 -18.11 -25.17 -3.16
C VAL A 208 -17.69 -25.78 -1.81
N ARG A 209 -16.51 -25.44 -1.30
CA ARG A 209 -16.04 -25.88 0.02
C ARG A 209 -16.92 -25.35 1.17
N ALA A 210 -17.51 -24.17 1.02
CA ALA A 210 -18.44 -23.58 1.97
C ALA A 210 -19.87 -24.16 1.88
N GLY A 211 -20.11 -25.11 0.97
CA GLY A 211 -21.42 -25.75 0.78
C GLY A 211 -22.36 -24.96 -0.14
N VAL A 212 -21.81 -24.08 -1.01
CA VAL A 212 -22.56 -23.37 -2.03
C VAL A 212 -22.30 -24.02 -3.39
N ARG A 213 -23.31 -24.62 -4.00
CA ARG A 213 -23.20 -25.22 -5.33
C ARG A 213 -23.31 -24.14 -6.40
N VAL A 214 -22.30 -23.99 -7.22
CA VAL A 214 -22.29 -23.08 -8.37
C VAL A 214 -22.44 -23.89 -9.66
N THR A 215 -23.51 -23.64 -10.43
CA THR A 215 -23.81 -24.43 -11.63
C THR A 215 -22.94 -24.02 -12.82
N GLY A 216 -22.71 -22.72 -12.98
CA GLY A 216 -21.89 -22.19 -14.06
C GLY A 216 -20.41 -22.24 -13.81
N GLY A 217 -19.62 -21.84 -14.80
CA GLY A 217 -18.17 -21.70 -14.76
C GLY A 217 -17.72 -20.38 -14.11
N THR A 218 -16.49 -19.97 -14.47
CA THR A 218 -15.92 -18.68 -14.13
C THR A 218 -15.54 -17.97 -15.41
N SER A 219 -15.80 -16.66 -15.49
CA SER A 219 -15.41 -15.80 -16.60
C SER A 219 -15.13 -14.38 -16.11
N HIS A 220 -14.52 -13.55 -16.93
CA HIS A 220 -14.54 -12.10 -16.70
C HIS A 220 -15.96 -11.56 -16.80
N GLY A 221 -16.20 -10.49 -16.09
CA GLY A 221 -17.44 -9.71 -16.15
C GLY A 221 -17.35 -8.51 -15.23
N VAL A 222 -18.18 -7.52 -15.48
CA VAL A 222 -18.28 -6.29 -14.69
C VAL A 222 -19.63 -6.30 -13.98
N ALA A 223 -19.63 -5.92 -12.70
CA ALA A 223 -20.87 -5.72 -11.97
C ALA A 223 -21.67 -4.57 -12.62
N ASP A 224 -22.96 -4.77 -12.81
CA ASP A 224 -23.87 -3.68 -13.19
C ASP A 224 -24.39 -2.93 -11.95
N ASP A 225 -24.98 -1.77 -12.18
CA ASP A 225 -25.50 -0.89 -11.11
C ASP A 225 -26.67 -1.50 -10.32
N THR A 226 -27.23 -2.62 -10.79
CA THR A 226 -28.33 -3.34 -10.12
C THR A 226 -27.85 -4.48 -9.26
N ALA A 227 -26.55 -4.79 -9.32
CA ALA A 227 -25.95 -5.86 -8.51
C ALA A 227 -26.02 -5.52 -7.02
N VAL A 228 -26.46 -6.49 -6.22
CA VAL A 228 -26.67 -6.31 -4.77
C VAL A 228 -25.50 -6.86 -3.96
N PRO A 229 -25.03 -6.17 -2.93
CA PRO A 229 -23.96 -6.66 -2.08
C PRO A 229 -24.40 -7.89 -1.27
N LEU A 230 -23.60 -8.96 -1.31
CA LEU A 230 -23.83 -10.22 -0.60
C LEU A 230 -22.77 -10.51 0.45
N ALA A 231 -21.53 -10.07 0.21
CA ALA A 231 -20.40 -10.24 1.11
C ALA A 231 -19.34 -9.21 0.81
N ALA A 232 -18.57 -8.83 1.82
CA ALA A 232 -17.43 -7.93 1.66
C ALA A 232 -16.31 -8.28 2.64
N ILE A 233 -15.09 -7.91 2.30
CA ILE A 233 -13.93 -7.99 3.18
C ILE A 233 -13.00 -6.81 2.91
N ASP A 234 -12.46 -6.26 4.00
CA ASP A 234 -11.49 -5.19 3.97
C ASP A 234 -10.06 -5.69 4.03
N SER A 235 -9.14 -4.97 3.38
CA SER A 235 -7.70 -5.10 3.59
C SER A 235 -7.30 -4.71 5.03
N PRO A 236 -6.06 -5.00 5.47
CA PRO A 236 -5.44 -4.25 6.56
C PRO A 236 -5.50 -2.74 6.30
N PRO A 237 -5.41 -1.89 7.35
CA PRO A 237 -5.37 -0.44 7.14
C PRO A 237 -4.14 -0.05 6.31
N LEU A 238 -4.28 0.97 5.47
CA LEU A 238 -3.25 1.48 4.57
C LEU A 238 -1.91 1.72 5.29
N GLY A 239 -1.95 2.24 6.52
CA GLY A 239 -0.74 2.43 7.33
C GLY A 239 0.03 1.14 7.61
N ALA A 240 -0.63 -0.03 7.62
CA ALA A 240 0.04 -1.32 7.77
C ALA A 240 0.64 -1.80 6.43
N ILE A 241 -0.07 -1.56 5.32
CA ILE A 241 0.36 -1.92 3.97
C ILE A 241 1.63 -1.14 3.61
N VAL A 242 1.62 0.20 3.73
CA VAL A 242 2.79 1.03 3.39
C VAL A 242 3.98 0.75 4.31
N ARG A 243 3.75 0.46 5.59
CA ARG A 243 4.83 0.06 6.51
C ARG A 243 5.53 -1.22 6.06
N TRP A 244 4.77 -2.19 5.59
CA TRP A 244 5.32 -3.43 5.04
C TRP A 244 6.05 -3.16 3.73
N MET A 245 5.40 -2.48 2.79
CA MET A 245 5.94 -2.09 1.49
C MET A 245 7.31 -1.41 1.62
N ASP A 246 7.41 -0.38 2.47
CA ASP A 246 8.65 0.36 2.66
C ASP A 246 9.74 -0.48 3.36
N ARG A 247 9.34 -1.32 4.33
CA ARG A 247 10.27 -2.16 5.10
C ARG A 247 10.95 -3.22 4.24
N VAL A 248 10.22 -3.86 3.33
CA VAL A 248 10.74 -4.94 2.48
C VAL A 248 11.01 -4.49 1.05
N SER A 249 10.72 -3.20 0.76
CA SER A 249 10.87 -2.60 -0.55
C SER A 249 10.01 -3.28 -1.63
N ASP A 250 8.76 -3.58 -1.31
CA ASP A 250 7.85 -4.34 -2.16
C ASP A 250 7.41 -3.56 -3.40
N ASN A 251 7.78 -4.02 -4.58
CA ASN A 251 7.45 -3.36 -5.84
C ASN A 251 5.98 -3.55 -6.21
N PHE A 252 5.44 -4.74 -5.99
CA PHE A 252 4.05 -5.04 -6.31
C PHE A 252 3.08 -4.17 -5.52
N GLU A 253 3.27 -4.07 -4.19
CA GLU A 253 2.40 -3.23 -3.36
C GLU A 253 2.50 -1.75 -3.75
N ALA A 254 3.70 -1.26 -4.12
CA ALA A 254 3.88 0.11 -4.57
C ALA A 254 3.09 0.41 -5.86
N GLU A 255 3.17 -0.48 -6.85
CA GLU A 255 2.44 -0.33 -8.12
C GLU A 255 0.92 -0.46 -7.92
N MET A 256 0.47 -1.37 -7.05
CA MET A 256 -0.95 -1.52 -6.71
C MET A 256 -1.49 -0.25 -6.05
N LEU A 257 -0.78 0.34 -5.09
CA LEU A 257 -1.18 1.59 -4.44
C LEU A 257 -1.16 2.78 -5.41
N LEU A 258 -0.22 2.81 -6.35
CA LEU A 258 -0.20 3.84 -7.39
C LEU A 258 -1.42 3.75 -8.31
N LYS A 259 -1.82 2.53 -8.70
CA LYS A 259 -3.05 2.30 -9.48
C LYS A 259 -4.29 2.68 -8.68
N GLU A 260 -4.34 2.35 -7.40
CA GLU A 260 -5.46 2.71 -6.51
C GLU A 260 -5.64 4.23 -6.43
N LEU A 261 -4.53 4.96 -6.22
CA LEU A 261 -4.55 6.43 -6.24
C LEU A 261 -5.08 6.98 -7.56
N GLY A 262 -4.65 6.40 -8.68
CA GLY A 262 -5.12 6.80 -10.01
C GLY A 262 -6.60 6.51 -10.23
N ALA A 263 -7.10 5.35 -9.80
CA ALA A 263 -8.50 4.95 -9.93
C ALA A 263 -9.42 5.84 -9.11
N ILE A 264 -9.11 6.07 -7.82
CA ILE A 264 -9.89 6.95 -6.94
C ILE A 264 -9.94 8.39 -7.47
N GLN A 265 -8.86 8.86 -8.09
CA GLN A 265 -8.83 10.21 -8.65
C GLN A 265 -9.63 10.31 -9.96
N ALA A 266 -9.71 9.25 -10.74
CA ALA A 266 -10.50 9.20 -11.98
C ALA A 266 -12.01 9.08 -11.72
N ASP A 267 -12.39 8.50 -10.56
CA ASP A 267 -13.79 8.32 -10.14
C ASP A 267 -14.39 9.57 -9.44
N ARG A 268 -13.55 10.58 -9.12
CA ARG A 268 -13.97 11.86 -8.53
C ARG A 268 -14.24 12.92 -9.59
#